data_9b70c373cf6da0e7acfa564312296cab
#
_entry.id   9b70c373cf6da0e7acfa564312296cab
#
_cell.length_a   1.000
_cell.length_b   1.000
_cell.length_c   1.000
_cell.angle_alpha   90.00
_cell.angle_beta   90.00
_cell.angle_gamma   90.00
#
_symmetry.space_group_name_H-M   'P 1'
#
loop_
_entity.id
_entity.type
_entity.pdbx_description
1 polymer ?
#
loop_
_entity_poly.entity_id
_entity_poly.type
_entity_poly.pdbx_seq_one_letter_code
_entity_poly.pdbx_strand_id
1 'polypeptide(L)'
;MTEALSLKPELGRYGIWTAGSPTPEQAAEIERLGYGAIWVGGSPAADLAFAEPLLAATSTLQVATGIVNVWSAPAGPVAESYHRIEAAYPGRFLLGIGVGHAEATAEYRSPYQALVDYLDALDEAGMPTSRRVLAALGPRVLQLAAERSAGAHPYLTTPEHTAAARELVGPSVFLAPEHKVVLSTDAAAARAAGREAVGFYLRLSNYVNNWRRLGFSDDDVRAPGSDRLIDAVVAHGSADAVAARLGEHLAAGADHVTIQVLGGWKKLLPTLTELAGPLGLSTVGGSSTD
;
A
#
# COMPACT_ATOMS: atom_id res chain seq x y z
N MET A 1 8.62 -9.21 -33.14
CA MET A 1 7.82 -8.48 -32.17
C MET A 1 8.29 -8.95 -30.81
N THR A 2 9.14 -8.18 -30.15
CA THR A 2 9.58 -8.46 -28.79
C THR A 2 8.39 -8.10 -27.89
N GLU A 3 7.79 -9.10 -27.23
CA GLU A 3 6.83 -8.86 -26.15
C GLU A 3 7.50 -7.89 -25.15
N ALA A 4 6.94 -6.71 -25.00
CA ALA A 4 7.37 -5.79 -23.95
C ALA A 4 7.06 -6.52 -22.64
N LEU A 5 8.09 -7.01 -21.97
CA LEU A 5 8.00 -7.56 -20.61
C LEU A 5 7.21 -6.55 -19.76
N SER A 6 6.10 -6.98 -19.22
CA SER A 6 5.29 -6.16 -18.33
C SER A 6 6.19 -5.67 -17.19
N LEU A 7 6.34 -4.35 -17.07
CA LEU A 7 7.09 -3.72 -15.97
C LEU A 7 6.34 -3.81 -14.64
N LYS A 8 5.10 -4.32 -14.65
CA LYS A 8 4.25 -4.42 -13.46
C LYS A 8 4.72 -5.54 -12.54
N PRO A 9 4.90 -5.27 -11.25
CA PRO A 9 5.10 -6.30 -10.24
C PRO A 9 3.89 -7.24 -10.15
N GLU A 10 4.14 -8.54 -10.02
CA GLU A 10 3.10 -9.55 -9.87
C GLU A 10 2.84 -9.84 -8.38
N LEU A 11 1.98 -9.03 -7.75
CA LEU A 11 1.65 -9.14 -6.32
C LEU A 11 0.27 -9.79 -6.05
N GLY A 12 -0.40 -10.32 -7.10
CA GLY A 12 -1.78 -10.78 -6.96
C GLY A 12 -2.76 -9.61 -6.80
N ARG A 13 -4.05 -9.92 -6.66
CA ARG A 13 -5.10 -8.89 -6.58
C ARG A 13 -5.15 -8.19 -5.21
N TYR A 14 -4.81 -8.89 -4.14
CA TYR A 14 -4.91 -8.40 -2.77
C TYR A 14 -3.64 -8.69 -1.98
N GLY A 15 -3.22 -7.71 -1.19
CA GLY A 15 -2.15 -7.80 -0.20
C GLY A 15 -2.54 -7.11 1.09
N ILE A 16 -1.63 -7.14 2.05
CA ILE A 16 -1.85 -6.61 3.39
C ILE A 16 -0.92 -5.44 3.64
N TRP A 17 -1.44 -4.37 4.22
CA TRP A 17 -0.64 -3.27 4.73
C TRP A 17 -0.63 -3.29 6.26
N THR A 18 0.55 -3.20 6.87
CA THR A 18 0.71 -3.22 8.32
C THR A 18 1.59 -2.08 8.81
N ALA A 19 1.23 -1.46 9.93
CA ALA A 19 2.07 -0.48 10.61
C ALA A 19 3.18 -1.22 11.40
N GLY A 20 4.27 -1.55 10.75
CA GLY A 20 5.35 -2.39 11.27
C GLY A 20 5.32 -3.81 10.70
N SER A 21 6.36 -4.58 10.99
CA SER A 21 6.52 -5.94 10.45
C SER A 21 5.67 -6.96 11.21
N PRO A 22 4.91 -7.83 10.50
CA PRO A 22 4.36 -9.03 11.11
C PRO A 22 5.45 -10.02 11.51
N THR A 23 5.10 -11.07 12.25
CA THR A 23 6.03 -12.17 12.50
C THR A 23 6.14 -13.07 11.26
N PRO A 24 7.23 -13.88 11.14
CA PRO A 24 7.36 -14.88 10.07
C PRO A 24 6.19 -15.86 10.00
N GLU A 25 5.64 -16.27 11.16
CA GLU A 25 4.50 -17.18 11.23
C GLU A 25 3.21 -16.50 10.71
N GLN A 26 3.03 -15.22 11.01
CA GLN A 26 1.93 -14.44 10.45
C GLN A 26 2.06 -14.27 8.93
N ALA A 27 3.27 -14.08 8.42
CA ALA A 27 3.52 -13.99 6.99
C ALA A 27 3.19 -15.31 6.27
N ALA A 28 3.61 -16.45 6.83
CA ALA A 28 3.27 -17.78 6.31
C ALA A 28 1.75 -18.01 6.30
N GLU A 29 1.03 -17.58 7.33
CA GLU A 29 -0.42 -17.70 7.38
C GLU A 29 -1.12 -16.79 6.36
N ILE A 30 -0.62 -15.55 6.16
CA ILE A 30 -1.12 -14.62 5.14
C ILE A 30 -0.93 -15.23 3.74
N GLU A 31 0.23 -15.82 3.45
CA GLU A 31 0.46 -16.56 2.20
C GLU A 31 -0.51 -17.73 2.05
N ARG A 32 -0.68 -18.54 3.10
CA ARG A 32 -1.60 -19.69 3.10
C ARG A 32 -3.05 -19.28 2.79
N LEU A 33 -3.47 -18.11 3.26
CA LEU A 33 -4.78 -17.53 2.97
C LEU A 33 -4.92 -17.01 1.52
N GLY A 34 -3.85 -17.00 0.72
CA GLY A 34 -3.85 -16.60 -0.67
C GLY A 34 -3.61 -15.13 -0.94
N TYR A 35 -3.21 -14.35 0.07
CA TYR A 35 -2.76 -12.98 -0.15
C TYR A 35 -1.38 -12.95 -0.80
N GLY A 36 -1.19 -12.07 -1.80
CA GLY A 36 0.03 -12.09 -2.62
C GLY A 36 1.18 -11.23 -2.10
N ALA A 37 0.91 -10.28 -1.19
CA ALA A 37 1.94 -9.38 -0.69
C ALA A 37 1.69 -8.88 0.74
N ILE A 38 2.79 -8.55 1.44
CA ILE A 38 2.78 -7.77 2.69
C ILE A 38 3.54 -6.46 2.45
N TRP A 39 2.86 -5.34 2.73
CA TRP A 39 3.41 -4.00 2.69
C TRP A 39 3.68 -3.51 4.10
N VAL A 40 4.96 -3.33 4.44
CA VAL A 40 5.37 -2.90 5.77
C VAL A 40 5.53 -1.38 5.81
N GLY A 41 4.63 -0.73 6.54
CA GLY A 41 4.62 0.71 6.78
C GLY A 41 5.45 1.11 8.00
N GLY A 42 5.23 2.37 8.47
CA GLY A 42 5.93 2.88 9.65
C GLY A 42 7.34 3.40 9.37
N SER A 43 7.67 3.66 8.09
CA SER A 43 8.99 4.17 7.67
C SER A 43 10.14 3.28 8.15
N PRO A 44 10.22 2.02 7.68
CA PRO A 44 11.27 1.11 8.08
C PRO A 44 12.67 1.69 7.81
N ALA A 45 13.66 1.24 8.58
CA ALA A 45 15.05 1.66 8.46
C ALA A 45 15.66 1.22 7.11
N ALA A 46 16.73 1.88 6.68
CA ALA A 46 17.38 1.65 5.39
C ALA A 46 18.00 0.26 5.23
N ASP A 47 18.26 -0.46 6.34
CA ASP A 47 18.78 -1.82 6.33
C ASP A 47 17.75 -2.86 5.84
N LEU A 48 16.45 -2.53 5.83
CA LEU A 48 15.34 -3.38 5.42
C LEU A 48 15.34 -4.76 6.10
N ALA A 49 15.91 -4.85 7.30
CA ALA A 49 16.17 -6.11 8.01
C ALA A 49 14.89 -6.92 8.30
N PHE A 50 13.73 -6.27 8.28
CA PHE A 50 12.43 -6.94 8.46
C PHE A 50 12.06 -7.87 7.29
N ALA A 51 12.59 -7.64 6.08
CA ALA A 51 12.12 -8.31 4.87
C ALA A 51 12.58 -9.78 4.81
N GLU A 52 13.84 -10.05 5.12
CA GLU A 52 14.44 -11.38 4.97
C GLU A 52 13.75 -12.46 5.83
N PRO A 53 13.40 -12.21 7.12
CA PRO A 53 12.64 -13.19 7.92
C PRO A 53 11.25 -13.52 7.32
N LEU A 54 10.55 -12.54 6.74
CA LEU A 54 9.26 -12.76 6.11
C LEU A 54 9.39 -13.57 4.81
N LEU A 55 10.40 -13.23 4.00
CA LEU A 55 10.70 -13.92 2.74
C LEU A 55 11.17 -15.36 2.97
N ALA A 56 11.95 -15.60 4.02
CA ALA A 56 12.39 -16.93 4.41
C ALA A 56 11.26 -17.86 4.88
N ALA A 57 10.23 -17.28 5.50
CA ALA A 57 9.06 -18.02 6.01
C ALA A 57 8.00 -18.31 4.94
N THR A 58 8.15 -17.79 3.72
CA THR A 58 7.16 -17.85 2.65
C THR A 58 7.80 -18.30 1.34
N SER A 59 7.00 -18.79 0.39
CA SER A 59 7.48 -19.33 -0.88
C SER A 59 7.25 -18.41 -2.08
N THR A 60 6.10 -17.74 -2.13
CA THR A 60 5.64 -16.91 -3.26
C THR A 60 5.27 -15.50 -2.84
N LEU A 61 4.91 -15.30 -1.56
CA LEU A 61 4.50 -14.02 -1.02
C LEU A 61 5.58 -12.96 -1.25
N GLN A 62 5.18 -11.79 -1.76
CA GLN A 62 6.08 -10.67 -1.93
C GLN A 62 6.07 -9.75 -0.71
N VAL A 63 7.18 -9.13 -0.44
CA VAL A 63 7.33 -8.16 0.65
C VAL A 63 7.62 -6.79 0.05
N ALA A 64 6.89 -5.78 0.52
CA ALA A 64 7.06 -4.41 0.06
C ALA A 64 7.19 -3.44 1.23
N THR A 65 7.79 -2.28 0.99
CA THR A 65 7.71 -1.15 1.93
C THR A 65 6.52 -0.25 1.60
N GLY A 66 5.75 0.14 2.60
CA GLY A 66 4.61 1.05 2.46
C GLY A 66 4.67 2.25 3.42
N ILE A 67 5.74 3.04 3.40
CA ILE A 67 6.88 3.26 2.49
C ILE A 67 8.19 3.47 3.29
N VAL A 68 9.37 3.35 2.65
CA VAL A 68 10.58 4.00 3.19
C VAL A 68 10.46 5.50 3.02
N ASN A 69 10.88 6.22 4.06
CA ASN A 69 10.85 7.68 4.05
C ASN A 69 12.21 8.20 3.59
N VAL A 70 12.23 8.99 2.49
CA VAL A 70 13.47 9.50 1.88
C VAL A 70 14.34 10.33 2.84
N TRP A 71 13.74 10.90 3.89
CA TRP A 71 14.46 11.72 4.87
C TRP A 71 15.18 10.89 5.95
N SER A 72 14.66 9.70 6.28
CA SER A 72 15.21 8.83 7.32
C SER A 72 15.95 7.60 6.79
N ALA A 73 15.74 7.23 5.53
CA ALA A 73 16.36 6.08 4.87
C ALA A 73 17.09 6.53 3.61
N PRO A 74 18.39 6.88 3.67
CA PRO A 74 19.17 7.32 2.52
C PRO A 74 19.21 6.30 1.39
N ALA A 75 19.21 6.76 0.12
CA ALA A 75 19.07 5.91 -1.07
C ALA A 75 20.20 4.87 -1.21
N GLY A 76 21.45 5.23 -0.92
CA GLY A 76 22.58 4.29 -1.01
C GLY A 76 22.41 3.05 -0.12
N PRO A 77 22.28 3.20 1.21
CA PRO A 77 22.01 2.08 2.11
C PRO A 77 20.74 1.28 1.77
N VAL A 78 19.69 1.94 1.27
CA VAL A 78 18.46 1.25 0.81
C VAL A 78 18.73 0.40 -0.43
N ALA A 79 19.50 0.92 -1.40
CA ALA A 79 19.88 0.19 -2.60
C ALA A 79 20.79 -1.03 -2.27
N GLU A 80 21.75 -0.86 -1.36
CA GLU A 80 22.58 -1.98 -0.86
C GLU A 80 21.71 -3.08 -0.23
N SER A 81 20.74 -2.68 0.59
CA SER A 81 19.81 -3.62 1.22
C SER A 81 18.89 -4.29 0.19
N TYR A 82 18.42 -3.55 -0.82
CA TYR A 82 17.67 -4.12 -1.93
C TYR A 82 18.49 -5.19 -2.66
N HIS A 83 19.72 -4.90 -3.05
CA HIS A 83 20.57 -5.86 -3.77
C HIS A 83 20.88 -7.12 -2.95
N ARG A 84 21.08 -6.98 -1.64
CA ARG A 84 21.25 -8.11 -0.72
C ARG A 84 19.99 -9.00 -0.70
N ILE A 85 18.80 -8.39 -0.57
CA ILE A 85 17.53 -9.11 -0.55
C ILE A 85 17.26 -9.77 -1.91
N GLU A 86 17.48 -9.05 -3.01
CA GLU A 86 17.26 -9.55 -4.37
C GLU A 86 18.17 -10.75 -4.70
N ALA A 87 19.41 -10.74 -4.21
CA ALA A 87 20.34 -11.87 -4.37
C ALA A 87 19.87 -13.13 -3.63
N ALA A 88 19.23 -12.98 -2.47
CA ALA A 88 18.74 -14.09 -1.66
C ALA A 88 17.33 -14.55 -2.06
N TYR A 89 16.48 -13.62 -2.49
CA TYR A 89 15.05 -13.84 -2.79
C TYR A 89 14.66 -13.12 -4.10
N PRO A 90 15.14 -13.61 -5.27
CA PRO A 90 14.95 -12.91 -6.55
C PRO A 90 13.48 -12.61 -6.84
N GLY A 91 13.20 -11.36 -7.17
CA GLY A 91 11.88 -10.90 -7.59
C GLY A 91 10.82 -10.83 -6.49
N ARG A 92 11.17 -11.03 -5.22
CA ARG A 92 10.19 -11.10 -4.14
C ARG A 92 10.12 -9.85 -3.25
N PHE A 93 10.92 -8.82 -3.56
CA PHE A 93 10.91 -7.57 -2.82
C PHE A 93 10.56 -6.37 -3.72
N LEU A 94 9.71 -5.47 -3.24
CA LEU A 94 9.31 -4.23 -3.91
C LEU A 94 9.56 -3.03 -2.98
N LEU A 95 10.31 -2.04 -3.45
CA LEU A 95 10.60 -0.83 -2.68
C LEU A 95 9.51 0.22 -2.92
N GLY A 96 8.67 0.48 -1.90
CA GLY A 96 7.77 1.64 -1.86
C GLY A 96 8.48 2.84 -1.23
N ILE A 97 8.43 3.99 -1.89
CA ILE A 97 9.19 5.21 -1.55
C ILE A 97 8.23 6.37 -1.33
N GLY A 98 8.48 7.19 -0.33
CA GLY A 98 7.70 8.40 -0.09
C GLY A 98 8.46 9.45 0.70
N VAL A 99 7.95 10.68 0.66
CA VAL A 99 8.54 11.83 1.38
C VAL A 99 7.94 12.05 2.77
N GLY A 100 7.04 11.17 3.23
CA GLY A 100 6.31 11.43 4.46
C GLY A 100 5.51 12.74 4.40
N HIS A 101 5.50 13.50 5.48
CA HIS A 101 4.66 14.69 5.63
C HIS A 101 5.48 15.88 6.12
N ALA A 102 5.22 17.08 5.55
CA ALA A 102 5.88 18.32 5.93
C ALA A 102 5.72 18.61 7.44
N GLU A 103 4.54 18.35 7.95
CA GLU A 103 4.15 18.56 9.33
C GLU A 103 4.87 17.62 10.32
N ALA A 104 5.51 16.56 9.82
CA ALA A 104 6.23 15.55 10.59
C ALA A 104 7.74 15.53 10.34
N THR A 105 8.29 16.46 9.51
CA THR A 105 9.69 16.45 9.09
C THR A 105 10.34 17.82 9.31
N ALA A 106 11.36 17.88 10.18
CA ALA A 106 12.00 19.15 10.58
C ALA A 106 12.76 19.86 9.44
N GLU A 107 13.32 19.12 8.48
CA GLU A 107 14.12 19.64 7.35
C GLU A 107 13.39 19.43 6.01
N TYR A 108 12.12 19.76 5.96
CA TYR A 108 11.30 19.54 4.79
C TYR A 108 11.66 20.53 3.65
N ARG A 109 12.30 20.03 2.62
CA ARG A 109 12.56 20.77 1.36
C ARG A 109 11.39 20.50 0.39
N SER A 110 11.51 20.96 -0.87
CA SER A 110 10.52 20.59 -1.90
C SER A 110 10.35 19.07 -1.96
N PRO A 111 9.20 18.51 -1.59
CA PRO A 111 8.99 17.06 -1.53
C PRO A 111 9.14 16.39 -2.90
N TYR A 112 8.75 17.10 -3.94
CA TYR A 112 8.90 16.61 -5.31
C TYR A 112 10.36 16.50 -5.71
N GLN A 113 11.17 17.54 -5.43
CA GLN A 113 12.59 17.51 -5.75
C GLN A 113 13.34 16.45 -4.93
N ALA A 114 12.98 16.28 -3.67
CA ALA A 114 13.55 15.23 -2.83
C ALA A 114 13.27 13.82 -3.38
N LEU A 115 12.06 13.58 -3.93
CA LEU A 115 11.77 12.32 -4.64
C LEU A 115 12.63 12.17 -5.89
N VAL A 116 12.78 13.22 -6.71
CA VAL A 116 13.62 13.17 -7.92
C VAL A 116 15.06 12.85 -7.56
N ASP A 117 15.65 13.59 -6.61
CA ASP A 117 17.05 13.40 -6.17
C ASP A 117 17.26 11.97 -5.61
N TYR A 118 16.26 11.45 -4.87
CA TYR A 118 16.30 10.10 -4.32
C TYR A 118 16.26 9.04 -5.42
N LEU A 119 15.41 9.24 -6.43
CA LEU A 119 15.31 8.33 -7.58
C LEU A 119 16.59 8.35 -8.43
N ASP A 120 17.22 9.52 -8.60
CA ASP A 120 18.49 9.64 -9.30
C ASP A 120 19.59 8.85 -8.58
N ALA A 121 19.67 8.95 -7.25
CA ALA A 121 20.60 8.17 -6.45
C ALA A 121 20.32 6.64 -6.50
N LEU A 122 19.08 6.22 -6.60
CA LEU A 122 18.74 4.80 -6.80
C LEU A 122 19.12 4.32 -8.21
N ASP A 123 18.97 5.16 -9.24
CA ASP A 123 19.41 4.85 -10.60
C ASP A 123 20.94 4.69 -10.66
N GLU A 124 21.69 5.60 -10.03
CA GLU A 124 23.15 5.51 -9.89
C GLU A 124 23.60 4.24 -9.16
N ALA A 125 22.82 3.80 -8.17
CA ALA A 125 23.05 2.56 -7.44
C ALA A 125 22.58 1.30 -8.19
N GLY A 126 22.05 1.42 -9.42
CA GLY A 126 21.63 0.32 -10.27
C GLY A 126 20.33 -0.37 -9.84
N MET A 127 19.49 0.30 -9.03
CA MET A 127 18.21 -0.28 -8.62
C MET A 127 17.18 -0.23 -9.76
N PRO A 128 16.59 -1.37 -10.20
CA PRO A 128 15.66 -1.40 -11.32
C PRO A 128 14.37 -0.59 -11.07
N THR A 129 13.92 0.16 -12.09
CA THR A 129 12.65 0.91 -12.04
C THR A 129 11.44 0.01 -11.82
N SER A 130 11.48 -1.23 -12.32
CA SER A 130 10.43 -2.25 -12.14
C SER A 130 10.28 -2.77 -10.70
N ARG A 131 11.23 -2.45 -9.81
CA ARG A 131 11.25 -2.92 -8.42
C ARG A 131 11.04 -1.80 -7.40
N ARG A 132 10.53 -0.65 -7.84
CA ARG A 132 10.17 0.46 -6.95
C ARG A 132 8.83 1.07 -7.33
N VAL A 133 8.09 1.60 -6.34
CA VAL A 133 6.83 2.34 -6.51
C VAL A 133 6.86 3.58 -5.64
N LEU A 134 6.06 4.60 -6.00
CA LEU A 134 5.99 5.83 -5.24
C LEU A 134 4.67 5.94 -4.47
N ALA A 135 4.72 6.39 -3.22
CA ALA A 135 3.55 6.93 -2.53
C ALA A 135 3.10 8.21 -3.26
N ALA A 136 1.92 8.19 -3.84
CA ALA A 136 1.44 9.26 -4.71
C ALA A 136 -0.06 9.47 -4.56
N LEU A 137 -0.47 10.70 -4.23
CA LEU A 137 -1.87 11.11 -4.17
C LEU A 137 -2.22 12.15 -5.24
N GLY A 138 -1.34 13.13 -5.42
CA GLY A 138 -1.55 14.22 -6.36
C GLY A 138 -1.03 13.90 -7.77
N PRO A 139 -1.58 14.55 -8.81
CA PRO A 139 -1.31 14.24 -10.21
C PRO A 139 0.19 14.35 -10.57
N ARG A 140 0.90 15.32 -9.99
CA ARG A 140 2.31 15.53 -10.28
C ARG A 140 3.21 14.38 -9.84
N VAL A 141 2.93 13.79 -8.65
CA VAL A 141 3.69 12.64 -8.14
C VAL A 141 3.23 11.34 -8.81
N LEU A 142 1.94 11.22 -9.19
CA LEU A 142 1.45 10.11 -10.01
C LEU A 142 2.15 10.05 -11.38
N GLN A 143 2.35 11.20 -12.02
CA GLN A 143 3.13 11.26 -13.28
C GLN A 143 4.58 10.86 -13.06
N LEU A 144 5.23 11.37 -12.00
CA LEU A 144 6.60 10.97 -11.66
C LEU A 144 6.70 9.45 -11.42
N ALA A 145 5.71 8.87 -10.73
CA ALA A 145 5.65 7.42 -10.52
C ALA A 145 5.58 6.65 -11.83
N ALA A 146 4.77 7.10 -12.79
CA ALA A 146 4.66 6.50 -14.11
C ALA A 146 5.95 6.59 -14.94
N GLU A 147 6.72 7.67 -14.79
CA GLU A 147 7.94 7.93 -15.54
C GLU A 147 9.19 7.25 -14.95
N ARG A 148 9.26 7.14 -13.61
CA ARG A 148 10.51 6.81 -12.91
C ARG A 148 10.42 5.56 -12.02
N SER A 149 9.30 4.81 -12.07
CA SER A 149 9.09 3.60 -11.25
C SER A 149 8.13 2.62 -11.93
N ALA A 150 7.88 1.47 -11.33
CA ALA A 150 6.84 0.55 -11.79
C ALA A 150 5.44 1.15 -11.66
N GLY A 151 5.23 2.07 -10.71
CA GLY A 151 3.93 2.67 -10.49
C GLY A 151 3.73 3.36 -9.14
N ALA A 152 2.49 3.41 -8.70
CA ALA A 152 2.05 4.18 -7.54
C ALA A 152 1.38 3.31 -6.48
N HIS A 153 1.63 3.67 -5.22
CA HIS A 153 0.95 3.16 -4.03
C HIS A 153 0.22 4.31 -3.30
N PRO A 154 -1.00 4.68 -3.76
CA PRO A 154 -1.82 5.66 -3.07
C PRO A 154 -2.29 5.12 -1.71
N TYR A 155 -2.27 5.97 -0.70
CA TYR A 155 -2.66 5.59 0.65
C TYR A 155 -3.86 6.41 1.12
N LEU A 156 -4.80 5.76 1.85
CA LEU A 156 -6.00 6.39 2.43
C LEU A 156 -6.82 7.13 1.36
N THR A 157 -7.22 6.40 0.33
CA THR A 157 -7.92 6.94 -0.83
C THR A 157 -9.19 6.17 -1.17
N THR A 158 -9.89 6.55 -2.23
CA THR A 158 -11.18 6.00 -2.65
C THR A 158 -11.10 5.38 -4.06
N PRO A 159 -12.07 4.54 -4.47
CA PRO A 159 -12.14 4.04 -5.84
C PRO A 159 -12.19 5.14 -6.91
N GLU A 160 -12.81 6.28 -6.63
CA GLU A 160 -12.84 7.43 -7.54
C GLU A 160 -11.43 8.01 -7.75
N HIS A 161 -10.61 8.06 -6.69
CA HIS A 161 -9.20 8.42 -6.85
C HIS A 161 -8.46 7.39 -7.71
N THR A 162 -8.72 6.12 -7.51
CA THR A 162 -8.10 5.03 -8.29
C THR A 162 -8.44 5.17 -9.77
N ALA A 163 -9.71 5.46 -10.11
CA ALA A 163 -10.12 5.70 -11.49
C ALA A 163 -9.40 6.91 -12.12
N ALA A 164 -9.37 8.04 -11.41
CA ALA A 164 -8.67 9.24 -11.87
C ALA A 164 -7.15 9.02 -11.99
N ALA A 165 -6.54 8.28 -11.06
CA ALA A 165 -5.13 7.92 -11.13
C ALA A 165 -4.86 7.03 -12.34
N ARG A 166 -5.70 6.01 -12.60
CA ARG A 166 -5.58 5.12 -13.75
C ARG A 166 -5.69 5.87 -15.07
N GLU A 167 -6.63 6.79 -15.19
CA GLU A 167 -6.77 7.65 -16.37
C GLU A 167 -5.49 8.48 -16.61
N LEU A 168 -4.90 9.02 -15.54
CA LEU A 168 -3.71 9.85 -15.62
C LEU A 168 -2.44 9.06 -15.99
N VAL A 169 -2.22 7.89 -15.36
CA VAL A 169 -0.96 7.14 -15.51
C VAL A 169 -0.99 6.11 -16.65
N GLY A 170 -2.18 5.82 -17.20
CA GLY A 170 -2.35 4.83 -18.25
C GLY A 170 -2.34 3.38 -17.78
N PRO A 171 -2.64 2.41 -18.67
CA PRO A 171 -2.87 1.01 -18.31
C PRO A 171 -1.60 0.23 -17.96
N SER A 172 -0.43 0.65 -18.41
CA SER A 172 0.85 -0.05 -18.21
C SER A 172 1.51 0.18 -16.86
N VAL A 173 1.08 1.22 -16.12
CA VAL A 173 1.64 1.59 -14.82
C VAL A 173 0.98 0.78 -13.71
N PHE A 174 1.76 0.22 -12.80
CA PHE A 174 1.25 -0.50 -11.64
C PHE A 174 0.56 0.46 -10.66
N LEU A 175 -0.66 0.10 -10.22
CA LEU A 175 -1.45 0.93 -9.31
C LEU A 175 -1.98 0.07 -8.15
N ALA A 176 -1.48 0.36 -6.95
CA ALA A 176 -1.74 -0.41 -5.74
C ALA A 176 -2.25 0.47 -4.59
N PRO A 177 -3.53 0.90 -4.58
CA PRO A 177 -4.08 1.68 -3.48
C PRO A 177 -4.18 0.88 -2.18
N GLU A 178 -4.01 1.57 -1.06
CA GLU A 178 -4.35 1.06 0.27
C GLU A 178 -5.79 1.41 0.61
N HIS A 179 -6.48 0.47 1.29
CA HIS A 179 -7.80 0.71 1.87
C HIS A 179 -7.92 0.13 3.28
N LYS A 180 -8.44 0.93 4.23
CA LYS A 180 -8.66 0.50 5.62
C LYS A 180 -9.90 -0.35 5.76
N VAL A 181 -9.86 -1.31 6.70
CA VAL A 181 -10.94 -2.27 6.92
C VAL A 181 -11.26 -2.41 8.41
N VAL A 182 -12.56 -2.37 8.71
CA VAL A 182 -13.13 -2.77 10.01
C VAL A 182 -14.21 -3.82 9.75
N LEU A 183 -13.96 -5.06 10.11
CA LEU A 183 -14.96 -6.12 9.96
C LEU A 183 -15.97 -6.05 11.11
N SER A 184 -16.99 -5.24 10.94
CA SER A 184 -18.06 -5.00 11.91
C SER A 184 -19.30 -4.45 11.22
N THR A 185 -20.48 -5.03 11.54
CA THR A 185 -21.79 -4.54 11.11
C THR A 185 -22.33 -3.41 12.00
N ASP A 186 -21.69 -3.13 13.13
CA ASP A 186 -21.97 -1.95 13.94
C ASP A 186 -21.27 -0.73 13.31
N ALA A 187 -22.02 0.02 12.51
CA ALA A 187 -21.51 1.19 11.82
C ALA A 187 -20.98 2.29 12.77
N ALA A 188 -21.55 2.43 13.95
CA ALA A 188 -21.10 3.43 14.92
C ALA A 188 -19.71 3.06 15.48
N ALA A 189 -19.52 1.79 15.86
CA ALA A 189 -18.23 1.28 16.32
C ALA A 189 -17.17 1.31 15.20
N ALA A 190 -17.55 0.94 13.97
CA ALA A 190 -16.65 0.94 12.82
C ALA A 190 -16.18 2.38 12.48
N ARG A 191 -17.10 3.34 12.45
CA ARG A 191 -16.77 4.77 12.23
C ARG A 191 -15.92 5.35 13.36
N ALA A 192 -16.14 4.93 14.61
CA ALA A 192 -15.29 5.35 15.73
C ALA A 192 -13.84 4.88 15.54
N ALA A 193 -13.63 3.60 15.19
CA ALA A 193 -12.31 3.06 14.86
C ALA A 193 -11.69 3.75 13.62
N GLY A 194 -12.51 4.03 12.61
CA GLY A 194 -12.10 4.78 11.43
C GLY A 194 -11.61 6.19 11.78
N ARG A 195 -12.33 6.94 12.61
CA ARG A 195 -11.93 8.29 13.06
C ARG A 195 -10.63 8.27 13.83
N GLU A 196 -10.42 7.27 14.67
CA GLU A 196 -9.14 7.10 15.38
C GLU A 196 -7.99 6.95 14.38
N ALA A 197 -8.14 6.08 13.39
CA ALA A 197 -7.12 5.82 12.38
C ALA A 197 -6.91 6.99 11.40
N VAL A 198 -7.96 7.73 11.04
CA VAL A 198 -7.91 8.83 10.06
C VAL A 198 -7.56 10.17 10.71
N GLY A 199 -7.76 10.33 12.02
CA GLY A 199 -7.66 11.59 12.74
C GLY A 199 -6.31 12.33 12.59
N PHE A 200 -5.20 11.60 12.51
CA PHE A 200 -3.88 12.17 12.23
C PHE A 200 -3.83 12.80 10.83
N TYR A 201 -4.41 12.14 9.84
CA TYR A 201 -4.35 12.53 8.43
C TYR A 201 -5.22 13.76 8.10
N LEU A 202 -6.24 14.06 8.94
CA LEU A 202 -7.04 15.29 8.84
C LEU A 202 -6.23 16.57 9.12
N ARG A 203 -5.02 16.44 9.66
CA ARG A 203 -4.09 17.57 9.91
C ARG A 203 -3.06 17.73 8.79
N LEU A 204 -3.00 16.79 7.86
CA LEU A 204 -2.00 16.73 6.80
C LEU A 204 -2.57 17.30 5.49
N SER A 205 -1.96 18.38 5.04
CA SER A 205 -2.44 19.16 3.89
C SER A 205 -2.57 18.34 2.60
N ASN A 206 -1.67 17.39 2.37
CA ASN A 206 -1.69 16.52 1.18
C ASN A 206 -2.95 15.62 1.14
N TYR A 207 -3.38 15.06 2.29
CA TYR A 207 -4.61 14.25 2.36
C TYR A 207 -5.87 15.11 2.26
N VAL A 208 -5.95 16.18 3.04
CA VAL A 208 -7.08 17.10 3.00
C VAL A 208 -7.30 17.66 1.59
N ASN A 209 -6.25 18.09 0.91
CA ASN A 209 -6.34 18.58 -0.46
C ASN A 209 -6.71 17.48 -1.46
N ASN A 210 -6.28 16.22 -1.21
CA ASN A 210 -6.71 15.10 -2.03
C ASN A 210 -8.21 14.84 -1.90
N TRP A 211 -8.73 14.77 -0.68
CA TRP A 211 -10.16 14.57 -0.44
C TRP A 211 -11.01 15.72 -0.99
N ARG A 212 -10.56 16.98 -0.88
CA ARG A 212 -11.24 18.12 -1.52
C ARG A 212 -11.30 17.97 -3.04
N ARG A 213 -10.24 17.50 -3.69
CA ARG A 213 -10.26 17.20 -5.14
C ARG A 213 -11.26 16.11 -5.50
N LEU A 214 -11.53 15.18 -4.58
CA LEU A 214 -12.53 14.13 -4.72
C LEU A 214 -13.96 14.60 -4.36
N GLY A 215 -14.15 15.88 -4.07
CA GLY A 215 -15.47 16.46 -3.80
C GLY A 215 -15.95 16.38 -2.35
N PHE A 216 -15.03 16.11 -1.40
CA PHE A 216 -15.34 16.26 0.03
C PHE A 216 -15.30 17.75 0.42
N SER A 217 -16.32 18.18 1.17
CA SER A 217 -16.45 19.55 1.66
C SER A 217 -15.47 19.83 2.82
N ASP A 218 -15.34 21.13 3.19
CA ASP A 218 -14.58 21.52 4.36
C ASP A 218 -15.15 20.94 5.66
N ASP A 219 -16.46 20.72 5.72
CA ASP A 219 -17.10 20.06 6.85
C ASP A 219 -16.78 18.56 6.91
N ASP A 220 -16.67 17.90 5.75
CA ASP A 220 -16.28 16.49 5.68
C ASP A 220 -14.85 16.25 6.22
N VAL A 221 -13.92 17.15 5.89
CA VAL A 221 -12.49 17.01 6.27
C VAL A 221 -12.14 17.69 7.59
N ARG A 222 -13.12 18.36 8.25
CA ARG A 222 -12.92 18.89 9.59
C ARG A 222 -12.88 17.78 10.63
N ALA A 223 -11.87 17.81 11.52
CA ALA A 223 -11.80 16.81 12.58
C ALA A 223 -13.09 16.75 13.43
N PRO A 224 -13.59 15.55 13.75
CA PRO A 224 -12.98 14.24 13.61
C PRO A 224 -13.25 13.52 12.25
N GLY A 225 -13.73 14.20 11.24
CA GLY A 225 -14.17 13.69 9.97
C GLY A 225 -15.66 13.31 9.93
N SER A 226 -16.34 13.66 8.83
CA SER A 226 -17.75 13.29 8.65
C SER A 226 -17.92 11.78 8.49
N ASP A 227 -19.13 11.26 8.73
CA ASP A 227 -19.46 9.87 8.41
C ASP A 227 -19.20 9.56 6.93
N ARG A 228 -19.54 10.50 6.03
CA ARG A 228 -19.30 10.38 4.60
C ARG A 228 -17.83 10.15 4.25
N LEU A 229 -16.92 10.91 4.86
CA LEU A 229 -15.49 10.74 4.63
C LEU A 229 -15.00 9.40 5.19
N ILE A 230 -15.38 9.08 6.43
CA ILE A 230 -14.94 7.83 7.07
C ILE A 230 -15.43 6.62 6.28
N ASP A 231 -16.71 6.58 5.89
CA ASP A 231 -17.28 5.47 5.11
C ASP A 231 -16.64 5.34 3.72
N ALA A 232 -16.11 6.44 3.18
CA ALA A 232 -15.43 6.42 1.89
C ALA A 232 -14.02 5.81 1.96
N VAL A 233 -13.29 6.00 3.07
CA VAL A 233 -11.88 5.60 3.21
C VAL A 233 -11.65 4.43 4.17
N VAL A 234 -12.72 3.93 4.81
CA VAL A 234 -12.72 2.77 5.70
C VAL A 234 -13.89 1.85 5.34
N ALA A 235 -13.60 0.73 4.72
CA ALA A 235 -14.59 -0.29 4.43
C ALA A 235 -15.02 -0.99 5.73
N HIS A 236 -16.34 -1.08 5.97
CA HIS A 236 -16.86 -1.79 7.13
C HIS A 236 -18.18 -2.52 6.79
N GLY A 237 -18.56 -3.48 7.63
CA GLY A 237 -19.75 -4.31 7.44
C GLY A 237 -19.44 -5.78 7.58
N SER A 238 -20.24 -6.63 6.90
CA SER A 238 -19.95 -8.05 6.72
C SER A 238 -18.72 -8.26 5.82
N ALA A 239 -18.17 -9.47 5.82
CA ALA A 239 -17.05 -9.82 4.95
C ALA A 239 -17.38 -9.59 3.46
N ASP A 240 -18.59 -9.95 3.02
CA ASP A 240 -19.05 -9.70 1.64
C ASP A 240 -19.13 -8.21 1.31
N ALA A 241 -19.63 -7.38 2.22
CA ALA A 241 -19.72 -5.93 2.01
C ALA A 241 -18.32 -5.29 1.92
N VAL A 242 -17.41 -5.71 2.79
CA VAL A 242 -16.01 -5.26 2.77
C VAL A 242 -15.31 -5.71 1.49
N ALA A 243 -15.48 -6.98 1.09
CA ALA A 243 -14.89 -7.51 -0.14
C ALA A 243 -15.42 -6.78 -1.39
N ALA A 244 -16.73 -6.49 -1.43
CA ALA A 244 -17.34 -5.70 -2.51
C ALA A 244 -16.69 -4.31 -2.61
N ARG A 245 -16.52 -3.61 -1.48
CA ARG A 245 -15.89 -2.28 -1.44
C ARG A 245 -14.43 -2.31 -1.90
N LEU A 246 -13.66 -3.32 -1.50
CA LEU A 246 -12.29 -3.51 -1.97
C LEU A 246 -12.25 -3.82 -3.48
N GLY A 247 -13.23 -4.58 -3.98
CA GLY A 247 -13.39 -4.89 -5.39
C GLY A 247 -13.64 -3.67 -6.28
N GLU A 248 -14.25 -2.60 -5.74
CA GLU A 248 -14.45 -1.34 -6.46
C GLU A 248 -13.13 -0.69 -6.90
N HIS A 249 -12.05 -0.81 -6.11
CA HIS A 249 -10.73 -0.36 -6.53
C HIS A 249 -10.20 -1.12 -7.75
N LEU A 250 -10.40 -2.45 -7.78
CA LEU A 250 -10.01 -3.26 -8.94
C LEU A 250 -10.84 -2.90 -10.17
N ALA A 251 -12.15 -2.71 -10.00
CA ALA A 251 -13.04 -2.23 -11.06
C ALA A 251 -12.66 -0.84 -11.58
N ALA A 252 -12.15 0.01 -10.70
CA ALA A 252 -11.62 1.34 -11.02
C ALA A 252 -10.21 1.31 -11.64
N GLY A 253 -9.64 0.12 -11.85
CA GLY A 253 -8.38 -0.06 -12.55
C GLY A 253 -7.14 -0.25 -11.66
N ALA A 254 -7.29 -0.52 -10.36
CA ALA A 254 -6.15 -0.99 -9.56
C ALA A 254 -5.66 -2.36 -10.05
N ASP A 255 -4.36 -2.58 -10.01
CA ASP A 255 -3.76 -3.89 -10.28
C ASP A 255 -3.71 -4.73 -9.00
N HIS A 256 -3.60 -4.07 -7.86
CA HIS A 256 -3.46 -4.66 -6.53
C HIS A 256 -4.13 -3.76 -5.50
N VAL A 257 -4.75 -4.32 -4.47
CA VAL A 257 -5.33 -3.55 -3.36
C VAL A 257 -4.68 -3.99 -2.06
N THR A 258 -4.12 -3.06 -1.30
CA THR A 258 -3.54 -3.38 0.01
C THR A 258 -4.55 -3.11 1.11
N ILE A 259 -4.76 -4.10 1.96
CA ILE A 259 -5.77 -4.09 3.01
C ILE A 259 -5.11 -3.75 4.34
N GLN A 260 -5.53 -2.66 4.97
CA GLN A 260 -5.12 -2.34 6.33
C GLN A 260 -6.24 -2.64 7.33
N VAL A 261 -6.08 -3.73 8.08
CA VAL A 261 -7.03 -4.10 9.14
C VAL A 261 -6.84 -3.18 10.35
N LEU A 262 -7.90 -2.49 10.76
CA LEU A 262 -7.92 -1.67 11.96
C LEU A 262 -8.19 -2.51 13.23
N GLY A 263 -7.73 -2.03 14.38
CA GLY A 263 -7.90 -2.71 15.68
C GLY A 263 -6.70 -3.55 16.13
N GLY A 264 -5.55 -3.41 15.44
CA GLY A 264 -4.25 -3.95 15.85
C GLY A 264 -4.04 -5.43 15.50
N TRP A 265 -2.88 -5.95 15.90
CA TRP A 265 -2.39 -7.28 15.52
C TRP A 265 -3.32 -8.44 15.88
N LYS A 266 -4.07 -8.34 16.98
CA LYS A 266 -5.04 -9.38 17.40
C LYS A 266 -6.21 -9.53 16.45
N LYS A 267 -6.54 -8.47 15.69
CA LYS A 267 -7.62 -8.50 14.70
C LYS A 267 -7.14 -8.91 13.30
N LEU A 268 -5.84 -8.83 13.04
CA LEU A 268 -5.30 -9.04 11.69
C LEU A 268 -5.70 -10.40 11.11
N LEU A 269 -5.15 -11.49 11.62
CA LEU A 269 -5.40 -12.82 11.05
C LEU A 269 -6.87 -13.27 11.09
N PRO A 270 -7.63 -13.05 12.17
CA PRO A 270 -9.06 -13.37 12.15
C PRO A 270 -9.83 -12.64 11.04
N THR A 271 -9.57 -11.34 10.84
CA THR A 271 -10.21 -10.57 9.77
C THR A 271 -9.79 -11.06 8.39
N LEU A 272 -8.50 -11.33 8.17
CA LEU A 272 -8.00 -11.84 6.89
C LEU A 272 -8.55 -13.22 6.54
N THR A 273 -8.69 -14.10 7.53
CA THR A 273 -9.29 -15.42 7.36
C THR A 273 -10.75 -15.32 6.90
N GLU A 274 -11.52 -14.43 7.52
CA GLU A 274 -12.94 -14.23 7.18
C GLU A 274 -13.11 -13.55 5.81
N LEU A 275 -12.19 -12.70 5.40
CA LEU A 275 -12.21 -12.01 4.10
C LEU A 275 -11.73 -12.88 2.94
N ALA A 276 -10.90 -13.89 3.16
CA ALA A 276 -10.25 -14.64 2.07
C ALA A 276 -11.26 -15.25 1.08
N GLY A 277 -12.31 -15.90 1.59
CA GLY A 277 -13.38 -16.48 0.74
C GLY A 277 -14.12 -15.42 -0.08
N PRO A 278 -14.72 -14.38 0.52
CA PRO A 278 -15.38 -13.29 -0.20
C PRO A 278 -14.51 -12.55 -1.22
N LEU A 279 -13.20 -12.46 -0.99
CA LEU A 279 -12.23 -11.89 -1.93
C LEU A 279 -11.87 -12.84 -3.08
N GLY A 280 -12.37 -14.08 -3.06
CA GLY A 280 -12.06 -15.11 -4.06
C GLY A 280 -10.61 -15.58 -4.01
N LEU A 281 -9.99 -15.55 -2.83
CA LEU A 281 -8.64 -16.06 -2.62
C LEU A 281 -8.69 -17.59 -2.44
N SER A 282 -7.75 -18.27 -3.10
CA SER A 282 -7.57 -19.72 -2.96
C SER A 282 -6.47 -19.99 -1.94
N THR A 283 -6.74 -20.83 -0.96
CA THR A 283 -5.72 -21.25 0.00
C THR A 283 -4.60 -22.01 -0.70
N VAL A 284 -3.36 -21.57 -0.50
CA VAL A 284 -2.18 -22.28 -1.00
C VAL A 284 -1.95 -23.50 -0.11
N GLY A 285 -2.05 -24.71 -0.68
CA GLY A 285 -1.79 -25.97 0.03
C GLY A 285 -3.01 -26.81 0.40
N GLY A 286 -4.22 -26.43 0.03
CA GLY A 286 -5.39 -27.31 0.07
C GLY A 286 -5.48 -28.18 -1.16
N SER A 287 -4.73 -29.30 -1.22
CA SER A 287 -5.08 -30.35 -2.17
C SER A 287 -6.48 -30.85 -1.82
N SER A 288 -7.45 -30.66 -2.69
CA SER A 288 -8.71 -31.39 -2.66
C SER A 288 -8.36 -32.87 -2.69
N THR A 289 -8.47 -33.53 -1.55
CA THR A 289 -8.65 -34.99 -1.50
C THR A 289 -10.13 -35.22 -1.79
N ASP A 290 -10.46 -35.43 -3.05
CA ASP A 290 -11.63 -36.21 -3.46
C ASP A 290 -11.26 -37.70 -3.44
#